data_d44f6d739c4dda81729a9e7cd7c1cc55
#
_entry.id   d44f6d739c4dda81729a9e7cd7c1cc55
#
_cell.length_a   1.000
_cell.length_b   1.000
_cell.length_c   1.000
_cell.angle_alpha   90.00
_cell.angle_beta   90.00
_cell.angle_gamma   90.00
#
_symmetry.space_group_name_H-M   'P 1'
#
loop_
_entity.id
_entity.type
_entity.pdbx_description
1 polymer ?
#
loop_
_entity_poly.entity_id
_entity_poly.type
_entity_poly.pdbx_seq_one_letter_code
_entity_poly.pdbx_strand_id
1 'polypeptide(L)'
;MPESTTPAYITSLIRHFEDLRDGTHGGSVSRRDKEAHFEKAVQMLAPVARQVLTEMNMSLLLGSAQLTETGLRRTADGGLNASWALSWPEQRAAGVELIVLQAYFGGSFHHPHLRGTTVHDWPLNVFSDEDAAAQLSILRAIASSDLHNLVYRADYRIVPAVTASSGTQLANGAKTT
;
A
#
# COMPACT_ATOMS: atom_id res chain seq x y z
N MET A 1 -24.89 -27.02 4.53
CA MET A 1 -23.59 -26.71 3.89
C MET A 1 -23.35 -25.22 4.00
N PRO A 2 -22.28 -24.76 4.63
CA PRO A 2 -21.97 -23.34 4.56
C PRO A 2 -21.70 -22.99 3.11
N GLU A 3 -22.37 -21.96 2.59
CA GLU A 3 -22.06 -21.38 1.29
C GLU A 3 -20.59 -20.98 1.32
N SER A 4 -19.79 -21.62 0.47
CA SER A 4 -18.38 -21.26 0.29
C SER A 4 -18.34 -19.90 -0.41
N THR A 5 -18.32 -18.83 0.38
CA THR A 5 -18.11 -17.49 -0.18
C THR A 5 -16.70 -17.44 -0.77
N THR A 6 -16.62 -17.18 -2.07
CA THR A 6 -15.34 -17.04 -2.77
C THR A 6 -14.51 -15.95 -2.07
N PRO A 7 -13.25 -16.22 -1.69
CA PRO A 7 -12.39 -15.21 -1.06
C PRO A 7 -12.27 -13.95 -1.91
N ALA A 8 -12.22 -12.78 -1.27
CA ALA A 8 -12.21 -11.48 -1.93
C ALA A 8 -11.09 -11.33 -2.97
N TYR A 9 -9.89 -11.88 -2.70
CA TYR A 9 -8.78 -11.81 -3.63
C TYR A 9 -9.02 -12.64 -4.90
N ILE A 10 -9.70 -13.77 -4.80
CA ILE A 10 -10.10 -14.59 -5.96
C ILE A 10 -11.12 -13.83 -6.80
N THR A 11 -12.13 -13.24 -6.16
CA THR A 11 -13.14 -12.42 -6.84
C THR A 11 -12.49 -11.24 -7.57
N SER A 12 -11.50 -10.60 -6.95
CA SER A 12 -10.74 -9.50 -7.57
C SER A 12 -9.96 -9.96 -8.80
N LEU A 13 -9.29 -11.11 -8.74
CA LEU A 13 -8.54 -11.68 -9.87
C LEU A 13 -9.48 -12.08 -11.01
N ILE A 14 -10.60 -12.72 -10.71
CA ILE A 14 -11.59 -13.10 -11.75
C ILE A 14 -12.07 -11.84 -12.46
N ARG A 15 -12.50 -10.84 -11.74
CA ARG A 15 -12.95 -9.55 -12.30
C ARG A 15 -11.88 -8.91 -13.18
N HIS A 16 -10.62 -8.92 -12.72
CA HIS A 16 -9.50 -8.39 -13.51
C HIS A 16 -9.29 -9.16 -14.82
N PHE A 17 -9.35 -10.48 -14.80
CA PHE A 17 -9.16 -11.28 -15.99
C PHE A 17 -10.34 -11.17 -16.97
N GLU A 18 -11.56 -11.03 -16.46
CA GLU A 18 -12.73 -10.74 -17.29
C GLU A 18 -12.61 -9.36 -17.96
N ASP A 19 -12.18 -8.34 -17.20
CA ASP A 19 -11.92 -7.01 -17.74
C ASP A 19 -10.82 -7.01 -18.82
N LEU A 20 -9.75 -7.80 -18.64
CA LEU A 20 -8.72 -7.97 -19.68
C LEU A 20 -9.27 -8.65 -20.93
N ARG A 21 -10.10 -9.67 -20.77
CA ARG A 21 -10.76 -10.35 -21.89
C ARG A 21 -11.66 -9.42 -22.69
N ASP A 22 -12.42 -8.59 -21.98
CA ASP A 22 -13.49 -7.77 -22.58
C ASP A 22 -13.04 -6.34 -22.90
N GLY A 23 -11.81 -5.96 -22.49
CA GLY A 23 -11.28 -4.61 -22.68
C GLY A 23 -11.98 -3.56 -21.83
N THR A 24 -12.55 -3.96 -20.68
CA THR A 24 -13.35 -3.11 -19.79
C THR A 24 -12.63 -2.80 -18.47
N HIS A 25 -13.15 -1.84 -17.73
CA HIS A 25 -12.88 -1.62 -16.31
C HIS A 25 -14.13 -0.98 -15.70
N GLY A 26 -14.73 -1.65 -14.70
CA GLY A 26 -15.99 -1.20 -14.13
C GLY A 26 -17.13 -1.10 -15.17
N GLY A 27 -17.14 -1.98 -16.16
CA GLY A 27 -18.10 -1.96 -17.27
C GLY A 27 -17.84 -0.90 -18.34
N SER A 28 -16.79 -0.07 -18.18
CA SER A 28 -16.46 0.99 -19.13
C SER A 28 -15.37 0.55 -20.09
N VAL A 29 -15.51 0.94 -21.37
CA VAL A 29 -14.54 0.68 -22.45
C VAL A 29 -13.63 1.89 -22.66
N SER A 30 -14.20 3.11 -22.62
CA SER A 30 -13.44 4.33 -22.92
C SER A 30 -12.39 4.63 -21.86
N ARG A 31 -11.23 5.14 -22.29
CA ARG A 31 -10.16 5.58 -21.38
C ARG A 31 -10.67 6.62 -20.38
N ARG A 32 -11.45 7.59 -20.84
CA ARG A 32 -12.00 8.66 -20.02
C ARG A 32 -12.86 8.12 -18.88
N ASP A 33 -13.75 7.17 -19.17
CA ASP A 33 -14.65 6.61 -18.15
C ASP A 33 -13.89 5.71 -17.16
N LYS A 34 -12.88 4.98 -17.65
CA LYS A 34 -11.97 4.22 -16.79
C LYS A 34 -11.18 5.13 -15.85
N GLU A 35 -10.69 6.28 -16.32
CA GLU A 35 -10.02 7.28 -15.49
C GLU A 35 -10.97 7.86 -14.43
N ALA A 36 -12.23 8.09 -14.77
CA ALA A 36 -13.24 8.54 -13.79
C ALA A 36 -13.50 7.48 -12.71
N HIS A 37 -13.52 6.20 -13.05
CA HIS A 37 -13.57 5.11 -12.06
C HIS A 37 -12.33 5.10 -11.17
N PHE A 38 -11.15 5.28 -11.75
CA PHE A 38 -9.89 5.33 -11.02
C PHE A 38 -9.85 6.50 -10.02
N GLU A 39 -10.30 7.68 -10.42
CA GLU A 39 -10.39 8.84 -9.52
C GLU A 39 -11.28 8.55 -8.29
N LYS A 40 -12.47 7.96 -8.52
CA LYS A 40 -13.35 7.54 -7.42
C LYS A 40 -12.72 6.46 -6.54
N ALA A 41 -12.04 5.49 -7.16
CA ALA A 41 -11.33 4.44 -6.43
C ALA A 41 -10.24 5.01 -5.51
N VAL A 42 -9.47 5.99 -5.97
CA VAL A 42 -8.46 6.69 -5.16
C VAL A 42 -9.11 7.37 -3.96
N GLN A 43 -10.24 8.04 -4.13
CA GLN A 43 -10.95 8.70 -3.04
C GLN A 43 -11.44 7.70 -1.98
N MET A 44 -12.02 6.58 -2.40
CA MET A 44 -12.49 5.53 -1.50
C MET A 44 -11.33 4.78 -0.82
N LEU A 45 -10.22 4.62 -1.51
CA LEU A 45 -9.05 3.89 -1.01
C LEU A 45 -8.22 4.70 -0.01
N ALA A 46 -8.24 6.04 -0.10
CA ALA A 46 -7.40 6.91 0.72
C ALA A 46 -7.55 6.68 2.24
N PRO A 47 -8.74 6.54 2.82
CA PRO A 47 -8.88 6.23 4.24
C PRO A 47 -8.23 4.89 4.64
N VAL A 48 -8.34 3.88 3.77
CA VAL A 48 -7.79 2.54 4.02
C VAL A 48 -6.27 2.56 3.96
N ALA A 49 -5.69 3.26 2.98
CA ALA A 49 -4.24 3.45 2.88
C ALA A 49 -3.67 4.19 4.10
N ARG A 50 -4.34 5.27 4.54
CA ARG A 50 -3.97 6.00 5.77
C ARG A 50 -4.02 5.11 7.00
N GLN A 51 -5.05 4.28 7.12
CA GLN A 51 -5.17 3.34 8.23
C GLN A 51 -3.96 2.41 8.30
N VAL A 52 -3.60 1.75 7.20
CA VAL A 52 -2.46 0.83 7.15
C VAL A 52 -1.16 1.52 7.55
N LEU A 53 -0.88 2.69 6.98
CA LEU A 53 0.35 3.42 7.27
C LEU A 53 0.37 3.96 8.71
N THR A 54 -0.77 4.35 9.26
CA THR A 54 -0.89 4.76 10.66
C THR A 54 -0.63 3.58 11.61
N GLU A 55 -1.18 2.40 11.33
CA GLU A 55 -0.92 1.18 12.09
C GLU A 55 0.58 0.86 12.13
N MET A 56 1.25 0.92 10.99
CA MET A 56 2.70 0.69 10.90
C MET A 56 3.50 1.76 11.65
N ASN A 57 3.12 3.02 11.49
CA ASN A 57 3.78 4.12 12.19
C ASN A 57 3.70 3.95 13.71
N MET A 58 2.53 3.69 14.23
CA MET A 58 2.35 3.57 15.67
C MET A 58 3.01 2.33 16.26
N SER A 59 2.96 1.20 15.56
CA SER A 59 3.41 -0.10 16.10
C SER A 59 4.90 -0.39 15.86
N LEU A 60 5.43 -0.02 14.70
CA LEU A 60 6.79 -0.36 14.27
C LEU A 60 7.74 0.84 14.31
N LEU A 61 7.24 2.02 13.96
CA LEU A 61 8.04 3.24 13.88
C LEU A 61 7.86 4.15 15.11
N LEU A 62 7.08 3.71 16.10
CA LEU A 62 6.81 4.39 17.37
C LEU A 62 6.32 5.84 17.22
N GLY A 63 5.54 6.10 16.19
CA GLY A 63 4.99 7.42 15.88
C GLY A 63 6.00 8.40 15.28
N SER A 64 7.23 7.98 14.95
CA SER A 64 8.28 8.86 14.45
C SER A 64 8.15 9.21 12.96
N ALA A 65 7.31 8.49 12.24
CA ALA A 65 7.17 8.68 10.80
C ALA A 65 6.23 9.83 10.44
N GLN A 66 6.54 10.46 9.33
CA GLN A 66 5.69 11.44 8.66
C GLN A 66 4.94 10.75 7.53
N LEU A 67 3.61 10.81 7.55
CA LEU A 67 2.74 10.38 6.47
C LEU A 67 2.55 11.53 5.48
N THR A 68 2.77 11.27 4.20
CA THR A 68 2.54 12.23 3.10
C THR A 68 1.64 11.61 2.03
N GLU A 69 0.90 12.46 1.35
CA GLU A 69 -0.01 12.07 0.28
C GLU A 69 0.17 12.99 -0.93
N THR A 70 0.11 12.42 -2.13
CA THR A 70 0.23 13.23 -3.36
C THR A 70 -1.12 13.74 -3.87
N GLY A 71 -2.22 13.07 -3.51
CA GLY A 71 -3.47 13.19 -4.25
C GLY A 71 -3.36 12.61 -5.66
N LEU A 72 -4.42 12.77 -6.45
CA LEU A 72 -4.43 12.32 -7.84
C LEU A 72 -3.55 13.22 -8.71
N ARG A 73 -2.65 12.62 -9.48
CA ARG A 73 -1.73 13.32 -10.39
C ARG A 73 -1.67 12.65 -11.75
N ARG A 74 -1.51 13.45 -12.79
CA ARG A 74 -1.20 12.95 -14.12
C ARG A 74 0.31 12.72 -14.25
N THR A 75 0.68 11.58 -14.81
CA THR A 75 2.07 11.20 -15.05
C THR A 75 2.56 11.62 -16.43
N ALA A 76 3.89 11.62 -16.64
CA ALA A 76 4.49 12.05 -17.89
C ALA A 76 4.09 11.18 -19.10
N ASP A 77 3.77 9.91 -18.86
CA ASP A 77 3.26 8.98 -19.89
C ASP A 77 1.76 9.15 -20.19
N GLY A 78 1.12 10.16 -19.59
CA GLY A 78 -0.32 10.41 -19.73
C GLY A 78 -1.21 9.59 -18.80
N GLY A 79 -0.64 8.78 -17.93
CA GLY A 79 -1.35 8.02 -16.91
C GLY A 79 -1.79 8.86 -15.72
N LEU A 80 -2.32 8.17 -14.71
CA LEU A 80 -2.73 8.76 -13.42
C LEU A 80 -2.10 7.98 -12.27
N ASN A 81 -1.75 8.66 -11.20
CA ASN A 81 -1.36 8.03 -9.95
C ASN A 81 -1.81 8.81 -8.71
N ALA A 82 -1.83 8.13 -7.58
CA ALA A 82 -1.92 8.69 -6.25
C ALA A 82 -1.09 7.83 -5.30
N SER A 83 -0.41 8.45 -4.34
CA SER A 83 0.43 7.72 -3.38
C SER A 83 0.29 8.23 -1.96
N TRP A 84 0.50 7.31 -1.02
CA TRP A 84 0.57 7.51 0.41
C TRP A 84 1.91 6.93 0.87
N ALA A 85 2.69 7.71 1.63
CA ALA A 85 4.05 7.33 1.98
C ALA A 85 4.37 7.59 3.44
N LEU A 86 5.25 6.75 4.02
CA LEU A 86 5.88 6.97 5.32
C LEU A 86 7.38 7.24 5.16
N SER A 87 7.83 8.32 5.78
CA SER A 87 9.25 8.68 5.93
C SER A 87 9.57 8.84 7.40
N TRP A 88 10.67 8.26 7.87
CA TRP A 88 11.08 8.35 9.28
C TRP A 88 12.60 8.54 9.41
N PRO A 89 13.08 8.99 10.60
CA PRO A 89 14.48 9.38 10.74
C PRO A 89 15.50 8.31 10.38
N GLU A 90 15.31 7.08 10.87
CA GLU A 90 16.25 5.98 10.65
C GLU A 90 16.30 5.54 9.19
N GLN A 91 15.17 5.55 8.49
CA GLN A 91 15.08 5.30 7.06
C GLN A 91 15.88 6.34 6.26
N ARG A 92 15.72 7.63 6.62
CA ARG A 92 16.45 8.72 5.95
C ARG A 92 17.94 8.63 6.21
N ALA A 93 18.34 8.34 7.46
CA ALA A 93 19.74 8.18 7.83
C ALA A 93 20.40 7.00 7.11
N ALA A 94 19.66 5.92 6.87
CA ALA A 94 20.15 4.75 6.13
C ALA A 94 20.16 4.96 4.60
N GLY A 95 19.52 6.02 4.09
CA GLY A 95 19.43 6.31 2.65
C GLY A 95 18.62 5.30 1.85
N VAL A 96 17.68 4.59 2.51
CA VAL A 96 16.78 3.67 1.83
C VAL A 96 15.46 4.35 1.46
N GLU A 97 14.71 3.74 0.55
CA GLU A 97 13.44 4.28 0.06
C GLU A 97 12.38 4.36 1.16
N LEU A 98 11.34 5.11 0.89
CA LEU A 98 10.12 5.22 1.74
C LEU A 98 9.28 3.94 1.63
N ILE A 99 8.45 3.69 2.65
CA ILE A 99 7.28 2.82 2.44
C ILE A 99 6.25 3.62 1.64
N VAL A 100 5.82 3.10 0.51
CA VAL A 100 4.85 3.77 -0.37
C VAL A 100 3.75 2.80 -0.73
N LEU A 101 2.51 3.23 -0.56
CA LEU A 101 1.35 2.62 -1.20
C LEU A 101 0.95 3.50 -2.38
N GLN A 102 0.88 2.93 -3.56
CA GLN A 102 0.54 3.67 -4.77
C GLN A 102 -0.57 2.98 -5.54
N ALA A 103 -1.58 3.77 -5.91
CA ALA A 103 -2.54 3.44 -6.95
C ALA A 103 -2.08 4.10 -8.25
N TYR A 104 -2.03 3.36 -9.36
CA TYR A 104 -1.64 3.91 -10.64
C TYR A 104 -2.38 3.29 -11.81
N PHE A 105 -2.59 4.12 -12.82
CA PHE A 105 -3.20 3.75 -14.08
C PHE A 105 -2.30 4.25 -15.21
N GLY A 106 -1.31 3.44 -15.61
CA GLY A 106 -0.31 3.81 -16.60
C GLY A 106 -0.92 4.21 -17.94
N GLY A 107 -0.27 5.11 -18.67
CA GLY A 107 -0.79 5.64 -19.93
C GLY A 107 -1.05 4.57 -21.00
N SER A 108 -0.24 3.51 -21.01
CA SER A 108 -0.36 2.35 -21.92
C SER A 108 -1.15 1.17 -21.31
N PHE A 109 -1.58 1.24 -20.06
CA PHE A 109 -2.29 0.16 -19.40
C PHE A 109 -3.79 0.20 -19.68
N HIS A 110 -4.41 -0.96 -19.75
CA HIS A 110 -5.86 -1.10 -19.89
C HIS A 110 -6.59 -1.12 -18.56
N HIS A 111 -5.86 -1.27 -17.46
CA HIS A 111 -6.40 -1.50 -16.12
C HIS A 111 -5.53 -0.85 -15.04
N PRO A 112 -6.11 -0.27 -13.98
CA PRO A 112 -5.34 0.28 -12.86
C PRO A 112 -4.83 -0.81 -11.92
N HIS A 113 -3.75 -0.49 -11.19
CA HIS A 113 -3.06 -1.38 -10.26
C HIS A 113 -2.70 -0.69 -8.95
N LEU A 114 -2.44 -1.52 -7.93
CA LEU A 114 -1.78 -1.15 -6.69
C LEU A 114 -0.34 -1.64 -6.70
N ARG A 115 0.56 -0.90 -6.06
CA ARG A 115 1.94 -1.30 -5.83
C ARG A 115 2.52 -0.65 -4.59
N GLY A 116 3.64 -1.20 -4.10
CA GLY A 116 4.54 -0.58 -3.14
C GLY A 116 5.80 -0.05 -3.79
N THR A 117 6.81 0.25 -2.99
CA THR A 117 8.16 0.61 -3.46
C THR A 117 8.86 -0.61 -4.08
N THR A 118 8.73 -1.77 -3.46
CA THR A 118 9.42 -3.01 -3.84
C THR A 118 8.48 -4.11 -4.29
N VAL A 119 7.17 -3.94 -4.11
CA VAL A 119 6.12 -4.90 -4.45
C VAL A 119 5.29 -4.33 -5.58
N HIS A 120 5.10 -5.12 -6.63
CA HIS A 120 4.46 -4.68 -7.86
C HIS A 120 3.15 -5.41 -8.15
N ASP A 121 2.27 -4.66 -8.75
CA ASP A 121 1.16 -4.99 -9.63
C ASP A 121 0.11 -5.92 -9.05
N TRP A 122 -0.66 -5.38 -8.12
CA TRP A 122 -1.95 -5.95 -7.74
C TRP A 122 -3.10 -5.22 -8.46
N PRO A 123 -4.08 -5.94 -9.04
CA PRO A 123 -5.20 -5.29 -9.71
C PRO A 123 -5.99 -4.38 -8.78
N LEU A 124 -6.32 -3.18 -9.22
CA LEU A 124 -7.17 -2.25 -8.50
C LEU A 124 -8.61 -2.30 -9.01
N ASN A 125 -9.44 -3.07 -8.33
CA ASN A 125 -10.86 -3.23 -8.60
C ASN A 125 -11.68 -2.66 -7.43
N VAL A 126 -11.78 -1.34 -7.34
CA VAL A 126 -12.50 -0.62 -6.30
C VAL A 126 -13.58 0.25 -6.94
N PHE A 127 -14.84 -0.13 -6.74
CA PHE A 127 -16.00 0.55 -7.30
C PHE A 127 -17.02 0.95 -6.22
N SER A 128 -16.76 0.57 -4.96
CA SER A 128 -17.56 0.86 -3.78
C SER A 128 -16.69 1.00 -2.53
N ASP A 129 -17.24 1.55 -1.47
CA ASP A 129 -16.57 1.61 -0.17
C ASP A 129 -16.30 0.21 0.40
N GLU A 130 -17.15 -0.76 0.09
CA GLU A 130 -16.98 -2.16 0.47
C GLU A 130 -15.79 -2.79 -0.27
N ASP A 131 -15.66 -2.54 -1.57
CA ASP A 131 -14.48 -2.95 -2.35
C ASP A 131 -13.19 -2.33 -1.78
N ALA A 132 -13.23 -1.05 -1.38
CA ALA A 132 -12.09 -0.37 -0.78
C ALA A 132 -11.71 -0.99 0.58
N ALA A 133 -12.68 -1.27 1.44
CA ALA A 133 -12.46 -1.94 2.72
C ALA A 133 -11.84 -3.34 2.53
N ALA A 134 -12.24 -4.06 1.49
CA ALA A 134 -11.67 -5.36 1.15
C ALA A 134 -10.18 -5.29 0.74
N GLN A 135 -9.66 -4.12 0.36
CA GLN A 135 -8.23 -3.93 0.05
C GLN A 135 -7.35 -3.81 1.31
N LEU A 136 -7.92 -3.72 2.51
CA LEU A 136 -7.15 -3.53 3.73
C LEU A 136 -6.05 -4.59 3.91
N SER A 137 -6.37 -5.86 3.72
CA SER A 137 -5.40 -6.95 3.84
C SER A 137 -4.31 -6.90 2.76
N ILE A 138 -4.66 -6.51 1.55
CA ILE A 138 -3.72 -6.35 0.43
C ILE A 138 -2.75 -5.19 0.70
N LEU A 139 -3.25 -4.03 1.12
CA LEU A 139 -2.42 -2.88 1.45
C LEU A 139 -1.50 -3.16 2.64
N ARG A 140 -1.97 -3.89 3.65
CA ARG A 140 -1.14 -4.37 4.76
C ARG A 140 -0.02 -5.29 4.27
N ALA A 141 -0.32 -6.21 3.36
CA ALA A 141 0.67 -7.11 2.78
C ALA A 141 1.72 -6.34 1.97
N ILE A 142 1.31 -5.39 1.12
CA ILE A 142 2.22 -4.56 0.33
C ILE A 142 3.14 -3.75 1.25
N ALA A 143 2.60 -3.02 2.20
CA ALA A 143 3.38 -2.18 3.12
C ALA A 143 4.33 -3.00 4.01
N SER A 144 3.88 -4.17 4.50
CA SER A 144 4.70 -5.08 5.31
C SER A 144 5.85 -5.67 4.49
N SER A 145 5.58 -6.08 3.26
CA SER A 145 6.61 -6.59 2.35
C SER A 145 7.64 -5.52 1.99
N ASP A 146 7.19 -4.28 1.77
CA ASP A 146 8.10 -3.15 1.55
C ASP A 146 9.02 -2.93 2.75
N LEU A 147 8.48 -2.84 3.97
CA LEU A 147 9.31 -2.68 5.16
C LEU A 147 10.29 -3.83 5.33
N HIS A 148 9.83 -5.08 5.16
CA HIS A 148 10.70 -6.26 5.20
C HIS A 148 11.87 -6.13 4.20
N ASN A 149 11.58 -5.74 2.97
CA ASN A 149 12.59 -5.62 1.92
C ASN A 149 13.57 -4.45 2.20
N LEU A 150 13.08 -3.35 2.76
CA LEU A 150 13.93 -2.23 3.18
C LEU A 150 14.87 -2.63 4.33
N VAL A 151 14.38 -3.37 5.32
CA VAL A 151 15.21 -3.94 6.39
C VAL A 151 16.27 -4.88 5.84
N TYR A 152 15.95 -5.71 4.87
CA TYR A 152 16.91 -6.59 4.22
C TYR A 152 18.01 -5.82 3.47
N ARG A 153 17.67 -4.70 2.84
CA ARG A 153 18.63 -3.84 2.11
C ARG A 153 19.51 -3.01 3.04
N ALA A 154 18.94 -2.53 4.14
CA ALA A 154 19.64 -1.72 5.12
C ALA A 154 20.08 -2.55 6.32
N ASP A 155 19.22 -2.57 7.36
CA ASP A 155 19.48 -3.25 8.64
C ASP A 155 18.21 -3.15 9.50
N TYR A 156 18.06 -4.02 10.51
CA TYR A 156 16.94 -3.98 11.47
C TYR A 156 16.87 -2.65 12.26
N ARG A 157 17.98 -1.92 12.36
CA ARG A 157 18.08 -0.64 13.08
C ARG A 157 17.23 0.47 12.47
N ILE A 158 16.72 0.31 11.27
CA ILE A 158 15.74 1.24 10.72
C ILE A 158 14.33 1.10 11.35
N VAL A 159 14.10 0.07 12.18
CA VAL A 159 12.81 -0.19 12.84
C VAL A 159 12.88 0.19 14.33
N PRO A 160 12.39 1.36 14.74
CA PRO A 160 12.47 1.86 16.12
C PRO A 160 11.93 0.91 17.18
N ALA A 161 10.85 0.18 16.90
CA ALA A 161 10.27 -0.78 17.85
C ALA A 161 11.27 -1.89 18.26
N VAL A 162 12.15 -2.29 17.36
CA VAL A 162 13.18 -3.31 17.63
C VAL A 162 14.33 -2.73 18.45
N THR A 163 14.79 -1.53 18.11
CA THR A 163 15.92 -0.90 18.82
C THR A 163 15.55 -0.41 20.22
N ALA A 164 14.34 0.09 20.44
CA ALA A 164 13.83 0.49 21.74
C ALA A 164 13.74 -0.69 22.72
N SER A 165 13.32 -1.88 22.25
CA SER A 165 13.25 -3.10 23.06
C SER A 165 14.62 -3.58 23.56
N SER A 166 15.66 -3.40 22.74
CA SER A 166 17.04 -3.76 23.12
C SER A 166 17.62 -2.88 24.23
N GLY A 167 17.24 -1.59 24.29
CA GLY A 167 17.66 -0.67 25.34
C GLY A 167 17.10 -1.00 26.73
N THR A 168 15.92 -1.57 26.80
CA THR A 168 15.27 -1.93 28.08
C THR A 168 15.92 -3.15 28.73
N GLN A 169 16.45 -4.09 27.96
CA GLN A 169 17.13 -5.27 28.50
C GLN A 169 18.49 -4.95 29.13
N LEU A 170 19.21 -3.98 28.59
CA LEU A 170 20.52 -3.56 29.15
C LEU A 170 20.37 -2.76 30.45
N ALA A 171 19.28 -2.02 30.64
CA ALA A 171 19.03 -1.25 31.88
C ALA A 171 18.63 -2.14 33.08
N ASN A 172 18.03 -3.30 32.85
CA ASN A 172 17.61 -4.24 33.91
C ASN A 172 18.71 -5.21 34.34
N GLY A 173 19.85 -5.29 33.64
CA GLY A 173 20.99 -6.16 33.98
C GLY A 173 22.01 -5.55 34.95
N ALA A 174 21.84 -4.29 35.38
CA ALA A 174 22.85 -3.56 36.15
C ALA A 174 22.46 -3.33 37.65
N LYS A 175 21.57 -4.14 38.22
CA LYS A 175 21.26 -4.11 39.64
C LYS A 175 21.26 -5.52 40.26
N THR A 176 22.45 -6.06 40.50
CA THR A 176 22.68 -7.04 41.56
C THR A 176 24.20 -7.11 41.86
N THR A 177 24.62 -6.37 42.82
CA THR A 177 25.74 -6.69 43.75
C THR A 177 25.54 -5.87 45.01
#